data_3621bba6a5fad3d3bf35f93940bcd679
#
_entry.id   3621bba6a5fad3d3bf35f93940bcd679
#
_cell.length_a   1.000
_cell.length_b   1.000
_cell.length_c   1.000
_cell.angle_alpha   90.00
_cell.angle_beta   90.00
_cell.angle_gamma   90.00
#
_symmetry.space_group_name_H-M   'P 1'
#
loop_
_entity.id
_entity.type
_entity.pdbx_description
1 polymer ?
#
loop_
_entity_poly.entity_id
_entity_poly.type
_entity_poly.pdbx_seq_one_letter_code
_entity_poly.pdbx_strand_id
1 'polypeptide(L)'
;MTANDERRKSIDFSEPYAKTGLAILAAKDAPVQSVTDLQAPGRKVVVRLGTTGESWARQNLPKAEIKALDLDTSCVMEVVNGNVDAWVYDQISIMNYQSKHPEKTRALLAPLREESWAVGLRQGDEAKKSLVNETLARMRKDGSFARLADQFMAKERDMMKQQGLPFVFELP
;
A
#
# COMPACT_ATOMS: atom_id res chain seq x y z
N MET A 1 -0.45 -8.72 -5.14
CA MET A 1 -1.63 -7.95 -4.68
C MET A 1 -1.98 -8.32 -3.25
N THR A 2 -2.70 -7.47 -2.53
CA THR A 2 -3.16 -7.79 -1.16
C THR A 2 -4.11 -8.98 -1.18
N ALA A 3 -3.77 -10.01 -0.41
CA ALA A 3 -4.65 -11.14 -0.14
C ALA A 3 -5.66 -10.75 0.93
N ASN A 4 -6.95 -10.90 0.65
CA ASN A 4 -8.03 -10.70 1.61
C ASN A 4 -9.21 -11.66 1.33
N ASP A 5 -10.12 -11.77 2.29
CA ASP A 5 -11.22 -12.72 2.22
C ASP A 5 -12.21 -12.44 1.08
N GLU A 6 -12.43 -11.18 0.74
CA GLU A 6 -13.30 -10.82 -0.37
C GLU A 6 -12.75 -11.32 -1.71
N ARG A 7 -11.46 -11.10 -1.96
CA ARG A 7 -10.79 -11.57 -3.17
C ARG A 7 -10.69 -13.09 -3.23
N ARG A 8 -10.56 -13.77 -2.06
CA ARG A 8 -10.54 -15.24 -1.97
C ARG A 8 -11.83 -15.89 -2.44
N LYS A 9 -12.93 -15.17 -2.50
CA LYS A 9 -14.19 -15.71 -3.07
C LYS A 9 -14.10 -15.98 -4.57
N SER A 10 -13.18 -15.29 -5.29
CA SER A 10 -13.07 -15.34 -6.75
C SER A 10 -11.72 -15.83 -7.27
N ILE A 11 -10.65 -15.75 -6.46
CA ILE A 11 -9.30 -16.16 -6.84
C ILE A 11 -8.60 -16.85 -5.67
N ASP A 12 -7.64 -17.71 -5.98
CA ASP A 12 -6.72 -18.25 -4.99
C ASP A 12 -5.49 -17.37 -4.85
N PHE A 13 -4.78 -17.55 -3.75
CA PHE A 13 -3.54 -16.87 -3.43
C PHE A 13 -2.45 -17.86 -3.06
N SER A 14 -1.22 -17.52 -3.43
CA SER A 14 -0.03 -18.14 -2.88
C SER A 14 0.11 -17.85 -1.39
N GLU A 15 1.12 -18.46 -0.75
CA GLU A 15 1.65 -17.94 0.50
C GLU A 15 2.10 -16.48 0.32
N PRO A 16 1.96 -15.63 1.37
CA PRO A 16 2.37 -14.24 1.28
C PRO A 16 3.89 -14.14 1.07
N TYR A 17 4.32 -13.24 0.19
CA TYR A 17 5.73 -12.96 -0.04
C TYR A 17 6.21 -11.61 0.50
N ALA A 18 5.31 -10.74 0.89
CA ALA A 18 5.62 -9.44 1.47
C ALA A 18 4.56 -9.03 2.49
N LYS A 19 4.98 -8.31 3.54
CA LYS A 19 4.11 -7.54 4.44
C LYS A 19 4.19 -6.07 4.10
N THR A 20 3.07 -5.39 4.17
CA THR A 20 2.94 -3.95 3.92
C THR A 20 1.81 -3.40 4.78
N GLY A 21 1.42 -2.18 4.54
CA GLY A 21 0.25 -1.57 5.16
C GLY A 21 -0.37 -0.51 4.27
N LEU A 22 -1.56 -0.08 4.61
CA LEU A 22 -2.13 1.14 4.06
C LEU A 22 -1.54 2.34 4.79
N ALA A 23 -1.24 3.39 4.05
CA ALA A 23 -0.66 4.63 4.54
C ALA A 23 -1.33 5.84 3.89
N ILE A 24 -0.93 7.04 4.28
CA ILE A 24 -1.50 8.30 3.80
C ILE A 24 -0.43 9.13 3.11
N LEU A 25 -0.72 9.61 1.90
CA LEU A 25 -0.04 10.74 1.29
C LEU A 25 -0.91 11.98 1.53
N ALA A 26 -0.50 12.88 2.39
CA ALA A 26 -1.21 14.12 2.66
C ALA A 26 -0.66 15.27 1.81
N ALA A 27 -1.52 16.18 1.36
CA ALA A 27 -1.09 17.44 0.79
C ALA A 27 -0.31 18.24 1.84
N LYS A 28 0.73 18.98 1.42
CA LYS A 28 1.66 19.66 2.35
C LYS A 28 0.95 20.60 3.30
N ASP A 29 -0.01 21.36 2.77
CA ASP A 29 -0.73 22.41 3.47
C ASP A 29 -2.06 21.93 4.08
N ALA A 30 -2.46 20.67 3.81
CA ALA A 30 -3.66 20.10 4.41
C ALA A 30 -3.47 19.90 5.92
N PRO A 31 -4.49 20.17 6.76
CA PRO A 31 -4.42 19.97 8.20
C PRO A 31 -4.64 18.49 8.56
N VAL A 32 -3.76 17.62 8.04
CA VAL A 32 -3.79 16.18 8.23
C VAL A 32 -2.44 15.73 8.78
N GLN A 33 -2.37 15.46 10.08
CA GLN A 33 -1.20 14.94 10.79
C GLN A 33 -1.34 13.46 11.13
N SER A 34 -2.59 12.96 11.11
CA SER A 34 -2.94 11.60 11.48
C SER A 34 -4.22 11.17 10.76
N VAL A 35 -4.55 9.87 10.88
CA VAL A 35 -5.82 9.34 10.37
C VAL A 35 -7.04 9.99 11.04
N THR A 36 -6.93 10.40 12.29
CA THR A 36 -8.02 11.04 13.03
C THR A 36 -8.45 12.35 12.36
N ASP A 37 -7.51 13.09 11.79
CA ASP A 37 -7.82 14.34 11.10
C ASP A 37 -8.66 14.11 9.83
N LEU A 38 -8.51 12.94 9.18
CA LEU A 38 -9.32 12.57 8.02
C LEU A 38 -10.77 12.19 8.38
N GLN A 39 -11.05 11.92 9.66
CA GLN A 39 -12.41 11.62 10.13
C GLN A 39 -13.25 12.89 10.33
N ALA A 40 -12.63 14.07 10.29
CA ALA A 40 -13.34 15.34 10.41
C ALA A 40 -14.26 15.58 9.19
N PRO A 41 -15.41 16.23 9.37
CA PRO A 41 -16.30 16.60 8.25
C PRO A 41 -15.60 17.48 7.22
N GLY A 42 -15.96 17.27 5.93
CA GLY A 42 -15.45 18.07 4.82
C GLY A 42 -14.05 17.74 4.34
N ARG A 43 -13.42 16.71 4.89
CA ARG A 43 -12.15 16.18 4.37
C ARG A 43 -12.36 15.53 3.01
N LYS A 44 -11.43 15.79 2.09
CA LYS A 44 -11.42 15.21 0.75
C LYS A 44 -10.32 14.19 0.65
N VAL A 45 -10.67 12.96 0.34
CA VAL A 45 -9.73 11.84 0.25
C VAL A 45 -9.84 11.19 -1.12
N VAL A 46 -8.73 11.07 -1.83
CA VAL A 46 -8.68 10.30 -3.06
C VAL A 46 -8.27 8.86 -2.75
N VAL A 47 -8.79 7.93 -3.52
CA VAL A 47 -8.45 6.50 -3.46
C VAL A 47 -8.34 5.94 -4.87
N ARG A 48 -7.57 4.87 -5.05
CA ARG A 48 -7.58 4.14 -6.31
C ARG A 48 -8.72 3.14 -6.32
N LEU A 49 -9.51 3.16 -7.38
CA LEU A 49 -10.68 2.30 -7.58
C LEU A 49 -10.29 0.81 -7.50
N GLY A 50 -11.11 -0.01 -6.82
CA GLY A 50 -10.94 -1.46 -6.68
C GLY A 50 -9.81 -1.88 -5.75
N THR A 51 -9.25 -0.96 -4.95
CA THR A 51 -8.18 -1.26 -4.00
C THR A 51 -8.67 -1.45 -2.58
N THR A 52 -7.79 -2.02 -1.75
CA THR A 52 -8.03 -2.14 -0.31
C THR A 52 -8.04 -0.79 0.39
N GLY A 53 -7.31 0.20 -0.16
CA GLY A 53 -7.34 1.60 0.30
C GLY A 53 -8.72 2.23 0.11
N GLU A 54 -9.39 1.98 -1.02
CA GLU A 54 -10.76 2.43 -1.24
C GLU A 54 -11.72 1.81 -0.23
N SER A 55 -11.69 0.48 -0.10
CA SER A 55 -12.57 -0.22 0.84
C SER A 55 -12.36 0.27 2.27
N TRP A 56 -11.10 0.46 2.68
CA TRP A 56 -10.77 0.97 4.01
C TRP A 56 -11.29 2.40 4.22
N ALA A 57 -11.05 3.30 3.26
CA ALA A 57 -11.47 4.69 3.36
C ALA A 57 -13.00 4.82 3.48
N ARG A 58 -13.76 4.08 2.66
CA ARG A 58 -15.23 4.09 2.73
C ARG A 58 -15.76 3.58 4.06
N GLN A 59 -15.10 2.61 4.68
CA GLN A 59 -15.51 2.04 5.97
C GLN A 59 -15.12 2.91 7.16
N ASN A 60 -13.96 3.56 7.12
CA ASN A 60 -13.38 4.23 8.28
C ASN A 60 -13.45 5.77 8.25
N LEU A 61 -13.79 6.34 7.09
CA LEU A 61 -13.91 7.78 6.89
C LEU A 61 -15.33 8.18 6.43
N PRO A 62 -16.38 7.87 7.21
CA PRO A 62 -17.77 8.05 6.77
C PRO A 62 -18.17 9.53 6.58
N LYS A 63 -17.39 10.48 7.11
CA LYS A 63 -17.64 11.93 7.00
C LYS A 63 -16.80 12.60 5.92
N ALA A 64 -15.85 11.87 5.32
CA ALA A 64 -14.99 12.40 4.27
C ALA A 64 -15.65 12.24 2.89
N GLU A 65 -15.35 13.17 2.00
CA GLU A 65 -15.67 13.06 0.57
C GLU A 65 -14.64 12.15 -0.09
N ILE A 66 -15.05 10.96 -0.52
CA ILE A 66 -14.17 9.96 -1.15
C ILE A 66 -14.28 10.04 -2.66
N LYS A 67 -13.17 10.45 -3.32
CA LYS A 67 -13.02 10.46 -4.77
C LYS A 67 -12.25 9.22 -5.21
N ALA A 68 -12.83 8.37 -6.04
CA ALA A 68 -12.15 7.19 -6.59
C ALA A 68 -11.66 7.45 -8.03
N LEU A 69 -10.41 7.12 -8.34
CA LEU A 69 -9.77 7.28 -9.65
C LEU A 69 -9.09 5.98 -10.08
N ASP A 70 -8.97 5.77 -11.39
CA ASP A 70 -8.44 4.52 -11.96
C ASP A 70 -6.90 4.41 -11.90
N LEU A 71 -6.18 5.54 -11.85
CA LEU A 71 -4.72 5.58 -11.95
C LEU A 71 -4.08 6.16 -10.70
N ASP A 72 -3.00 5.53 -10.22
CA ASP A 72 -2.17 6.03 -9.11
C ASP A 72 -1.65 7.45 -9.40
N THR A 73 -1.18 7.68 -10.62
CA THR A 73 -0.66 8.99 -11.02
C THR A 73 -1.72 10.09 -10.93
N SER A 74 -2.98 9.78 -11.27
CA SER A 74 -4.09 10.71 -11.11
C SER A 74 -4.38 10.99 -9.63
N CYS A 75 -4.36 9.96 -8.78
CA CYS A 75 -4.54 10.12 -7.32
C CYS A 75 -3.46 11.03 -6.73
N VAL A 76 -2.19 10.80 -7.08
CA VAL A 76 -1.07 11.63 -6.62
C VAL A 76 -1.23 13.08 -7.05
N MET A 77 -1.59 13.32 -8.32
CA MET A 77 -1.75 14.70 -8.83
C MET A 77 -2.89 15.46 -8.15
N GLU A 78 -3.95 14.80 -7.72
CA GLU A 78 -4.98 15.44 -6.90
C GLU A 78 -4.42 15.96 -5.57
N VAL A 79 -3.55 15.17 -4.92
CA VAL A 79 -2.89 15.59 -3.68
C VAL A 79 -1.87 16.71 -3.93
N VAL A 80 -1.02 16.56 -4.94
CA VAL A 80 0.04 17.53 -5.30
C VAL A 80 -0.55 18.89 -5.65
N ASN A 81 -1.71 18.90 -6.33
CA ASN A 81 -2.41 20.13 -6.72
C ASN A 81 -3.29 20.71 -5.59
N GLY A 82 -3.39 20.04 -4.44
CA GLY A 82 -4.22 20.50 -3.32
C GLY A 82 -5.73 20.36 -3.56
N ASN A 83 -6.15 19.59 -4.54
CA ASN A 83 -7.57 19.36 -4.84
C ASN A 83 -8.23 18.48 -3.78
N VAL A 84 -7.43 17.64 -3.10
CA VAL A 84 -7.83 16.77 -1.98
C VAL A 84 -6.83 16.87 -0.83
N ASP A 85 -7.25 16.54 0.38
CA ASP A 85 -6.39 16.57 1.57
C ASP A 85 -5.39 15.41 1.58
N ALA A 86 -5.80 14.22 1.10
CA ALA A 86 -4.98 13.02 1.21
C ALA A 86 -5.35 11.92 0.19
N TRP A 87 -4.39 11.01 0.00
CA TRP A 87 -4.57 9.72 -0.68
C TRP A 87 -4.28 8.57 0.28
N VAL A 88 -5.14 7.56 0.31
CA VAL A 88 -4.94 6.32 1.09
C VAL A 88 -4.54 5.20 0.15
N TYR A 89 -3.32 4.66 0.35
CA TYR A 89 -2.76 3.62 -0.51
C TYR A 89 -1.64 2.83 0.17
N ASP A 90 -0.98 1.92 -0.57
CA ASP A 90 0.15 1.11 -0.05
C ASP A 90 1.34 1.97 0.40
N GLN A 91 1.93 1.62 1.55
CA GLN A 91 3.08 2.34 2.14
C GLN A 91 4.21 2.60 1.15
N ILE A 92 4.64 1.58 0.38
CA ILE A 92 5.75 1.72 -0.57
C ILE A 92 5.41 2.71 -1.67
N SER A 93 4.20 2.64 -2.21
CA SER A 93 3.74 3.60 -3.21
C SER A 93 3.69 5.01 -2.66
N ILE A 94 3.16 5.19 -1.44
CA ILE A 94 3.12 6.49 -0.74
C ILE A 94 4.53 7.06 -0.57
N MET A 95 5.50 6.25 -0.12
CA MET A 95 6.90 6.67 0.02
C MET A 95 7.50 7.12 -1.31
N ASN A 96 7.30 6.32 -2.36
CA ASN A 96 7.83 6.61 -3.69
C ASN A 96 7.26 7.90 -4.28
N TYR A 97 5.97 8.13 -4.13
CA TYR A 97 5.35 9.36 -4.63
C TYR A 97 5.72 10.56 -3.78
N GLN A 98 5.78 10.43 -2.46
CA GLN A 98 6.26 11.50 -1.59
C GLN A 98 7.69 11.91 -1.94
N SER A 99 8.58 10.96 -2.22
CA SER A 99 9.97 11.26 -2.60
C SER A 99 10.12 11.98 -3.94
N LYS A 100 9.11 11.94 -4.81
CA LYS A 100 9.05 12.68 -6.08
C LYS A 100 8.45 14.08 -5.92
N HIS A 101 7.68 14.30 -4.86
CA HIS A 101 6.95 15.56 -4.61
C HIS A 101 7.12 16.04 -3.15
N PRO A 102 8.37 16.12 -2.62
CA PRO A 102 8.61 16.35 -1.20
C PRO A 102 8.15 17.75 -0.73
N GLU A 103 8.14 18.74 -1.63
CA GLU A 103 7.64 20.09 -1.31
C GLU A 103 6.13 20.19 -1.26
N LYS A 104 5.41 19.29 -1.89
CA LYS A 104 3.95 19.34 -2.06
C LYS A 104 3.21 18.34 -1.21
N THR A 105 3.93 17.34 -0.68
CA THR A 105 3.30 16.21 0.02
C THR A 105 4.04 15.82 1.30
N ARG A 106 3.34 15.11 2.17
CA ARG A 106 3.87 14.45 3.37
C ARG A 106 3.38 13.01 3.41
N ALA A 107 4.26 12.08 3.75
CA ALA A 107 3.89 10.69 3.97
C ALA A 107 3.65 10.45 5.46
N LEU A 108 2.49 9.86 5.80
CA LEU A 108 2.17 9.35 7.13
C LEU A 108 2.20 7.82 7.01
N LEU A 109 3.32 7.23 7.40
CA LEU A 109 3.64 5.82 7.11
C LEU A 109 3.22 4.85 8.22
N ALA A 110 2.74 5.33 9.37
CA ALA A 110 2.12 4.45 10.37
C ALA A 110 0.98 3.67 9.70
N PRO A 111 0.99 2.33 9.74
CA PRO A 111 0.03 1.53 8.99
C PRO A 111 -1.38 1.73 9.53
N LEU A 112 -2.31 2.14 8.66
CA LEU A 112 -3.74 2.21 8.96
C LEU A 112 -4.34 0.81 9.13
N ARG A 113 -3.79 -0.14 8.39
CA ARG A 113 -4.07 -1.56 8.41
C ARG A 113 -2.87 -2.31 7.85
N GLU A 114 -2.45 -3.36 8.53
CA GLU A 114 -1.45 -4.29 8.00
C GLU A 114 -2.06 -5.15 6.89
N GLU A 115 -1.27 -5.39 5.86
CA GLU A 115 -1.65 -6.18 4.69
C GLU A 115 -0.52 -7.14 4.30
N SER A 116 -0.90 -8.23 3.64
CA SER A 116 0.06 -9.17 3.06
C SER A 116 -0.13 -9.24 1.55
N TRP A 117 0.98 -9.17 0.81
CA TRP A 117 0.96 -9.38 -0.63
C TRP A 117 1.22 -10.85 -0.95
N ALA A 118 0.39 -11.38 -1.86
CA ALA A 118 0.51 -12.70 -2.41
C ALA A 118 0.32 -12.68 -3.93
N VAL A 119 0.70 -13.74 -4.59
CA VAL A 119 0.43 -13.95 -6.03
C VAL A 119 -1.01 -14.41 -6.15
N GLY A 120 -1.83 -13.69 -6.91
CA GLY A 120 -3.18 -14.12 -7.26
C GLY A 120 -3.15 -15.19 -8.35
N LEU A 121 -3.96 -16.20 -8.18
CA LEU A 121 -4.03 -17.39 -9.05
C LEU A 121 -5.47 -17.65 -9.43
N ARG A 122 -5.67 -18.38 -10.53
CA ARG A 122 -6.99 -18.89 -10.88
C ARG A 122 -7.47 -19.83 -9.76
N GLN A 123 -8.72 -19.68 -9.38
CA GLN A 123 -9.33 -20.53 -8.35
C GLN A 123 -9.29 -22.01 -8.75
N GLY A 124 -8.85 -22.87 -7.83
CA GLY A 124 -8.74 -24.31 -8.03
C GLY A 124 -7.50 -24.78 -8.81
N ASP A 125 -6.56 -23.88 -9.18
CA ASP A 125 -5.30 -24.26 -9.84
C ASP A 125 -4.23 -24.62 -8.79
N GLU A 126 -4.44 -25.78 -8.12
CA GLU A 126 -3.56 -26.25 -7.06
C GLU A 126 -2.13 -26.55 -7.55
N ALA A 127 -1.98 -27.03 -8.79
CA ALA A 127 -0.66 -27.30 -9.36
C ALA A 127 0.17 -26.03 -9.49
N LYS A 128 -0.43 -24.94 -10.00
CA LYS A 128 0.24 -23.65 -10.13
C LYS A 128 0.50 -23.02 -8.77
N LYS A 129 -0.43 -23.14 -7.84
CA LYS A 129 -0.29 -22.65 -6.47
C LYS A 129 0.88 -23.33 -5.74
N SER A 130 1.01 -24.67 -5.86
CA SER A 130 2.16 -25.42 -5.32
C SER A 130 3.47 -24.93 -5.92
N LEU A 131 3.57 -24.82 -7.25
CA LEU A 131 4.76 -24.33 -7.95
C LEU A 131 5.18 -22.94 -7.49
N VAL A 132 4.22 -22.01 -7.36
CA VAL A 132 4.49 -20.65 -6.89
C VAL A 132 4.98 -20.68 -5.43
N ASN A 133 4.33 -21.44 -4.55
CA ASN A 133 4.72 -21.52 -3.15
C ASN A 133 6.11 -22.14 -2.97
N GLU A 134 6.43 -23.21 -3.68
CA GLU A 134 7.78 -23.81 -3.69
C GLU A 134 8.84 -22.84 -4.18
N THR A 135 8.51 -22.05 -5.21
CA THR A 135 9.42 -21.01 -5.74
C THR A 135 9.65 -19.91 -4.72
N LEU A 136 8.60 -19.39 -4.09
CA LEU A 136 8.70 -18.37 -3.04
C LEU A 136 9.51 -18.88 -1.83
N ALA A 137 9.27 -20.13 -1.41
CA ALA A 137 10.02 -20.76 -0.32
C ALA A 137 11.51 -20.89 -0.67
N ARG A 138 11.86 -21.32 -1.90
CA ARG A 138 13.25 -21.37 -2.39
C ARG A 138 13.88 -19.99 -2.40
N MET A 139 13.19 -18.96 -2.92
CA MET A 139 13.69 -17.58 -2.96
C MET A 139 13.96 -16.99 -1.58
N ARG A 140 13.20 -17.40 -0.56
CA ARG A 140 13.50 -17.03 0.83
C ARG A 140 14.78 -17.70 1.30
N LYS A 141 14.88 -19.02 1.08
CA LYS A 141 16.00 -19.85 1.57
C LYS A 141 17.33 -19.48 0.92
N ASP A 142 17.34 -19.14 -0.37
CA ASP A 142 18.56 -18.83 -1.13
C ASP A 142 18.95 -17.35 -1.10
N GLY A 143 18.20 -16.49 -0.36
CA GLY A 143 18.46 -15.06 -0.24
C GLY A 143 18.06 -14.23 -1.47
N SER A 144 17.29 -14.77 -2.41
CA SER A 144 16.85 -14.05 -3.62
C SER A 144 16.06 -12.79 -3.29
N PHE A 145 15.19 -12.82 -2.27
CA PHE A 145 14.46 -11.61 -1.84
C PHE A 145 15.40 -10.51 -1.34
N ALA A 146 16.43 -10.86 -0.58
CA ALA A 146 17.42 -9.88 -0.11
C ALA A 146 18.17 -9.26 -1.30
N ARG A 147 18.65 -10.07 -2.25
CA ARG A 147 19.32 -9.56 -3.47
C ARG A 147 18.43 -8.65 -4.31
N LEU A 148 17.16 -9.03 -4.50
CA LEU A 148 16.20 -8.18 -5.22
C LEU A 148 15.92 -6.87 -4.46
N ALA A 149 15.82 -6.92 -3.13
CA ALA A 149 15.69 -5.74 -2.30
C ALA A 149 16.90 -4.81 -2.44
N ASP A 150 18.12 -5.35 -2.40
CA ASP A 150 19.36 -4.58 -2.57
C ASP A 150 19.44 -3.92 -3.94
N GLN A 151 19.00 -4.64 -4.98
CA GLN A 151 19.09 -4.15 -6.35
C GLN A 151 18.02 -3.11 -6.69
N PHE A 152 16.78 -3.30 -6.20
CA PHE A 152 15.62 -2.52 -6.69
C PHE A 152 14.92 -1.68 -5.63
N MET A 153 15.17 -1.92 -4.33
CA MET A 153 14.43 -1.31 -3.23
C MET A 153 15.34 -0.83 -2.08
N ALA A 154 16.61 -0.59 -2.37
CA ALA A 154 17.57 -0.13 -1.34
C ALA A 154 17.11 1.18 -0.70
N LYS A 155 16.62 2.13 -1.51
CA LYS A 155 16.11 3.42 -1.03
C LYS A 155 14.89 3.26 -0.13
N GLU A 156 13.92 2.45 -0.54
CA GLU A 156 12.70 2.19 0.23
C GLU A 156 13.02 1.48 1.55
N ARG A 157 13.95 0.53 1.52
CA ARG A 157 14.42 -0.16 2.74
C ARG A 157 15.05 0.83 3.72
N ASP A 158 15.93 1.71 3.25
CA ASP A 158 16.57 2.70 4.10
C ASP A 158 15.55 3.70 4.67
N MET A 159 14.59 4.14 3.87
CA MET A 159 13.50 5.01 4.32
C MET A 159 12.64 4.34 5.39
N MET A 160 12.24 3.07 5.19
CA MET A 160 11.47 2.32 6.18
C MET A 160 12.25 2.15 7.48
N LYS A 161 13.54 1.81 7.38
CA LYS A 161 14.43 1.69 8.55
C LYS A 161 14.54 3.00 9.33
N GLN A 162 14.68 4.14 8.65
CA GLN A 162 14.70 5.47 9.29
C GLN A 162 13.40 5.80 10.04
N GLN A 163 12.29 5.25 9.58
CA GLN A 163 10.96 5.40 10.20
C GLN A 163 10.66 4.33 11.27
N GLY A 164 11.61 3.42 11.55
CA GLY A 164 11.39 2.31 12.48
C GLY A 164 10.37 1.28 11.99
N LEU A 165 10.13 1.22 10.68
CA LEU A 165 9.20 0.29 10.07
C LEU A 165 9.94 -0.96 9.55
N PRO A 166 9.37 -2.17 9.71
CA PRO A 166 9.93 -3.39 9.14
C PRO A 166 9.90 -3.33 7.61
N PHE A 167 10.95 -3.82 6.97
CA PHE A 167 10.97 -3.88 5.51
C PHE A 167 10.01 -4.97 5.00
N VAL A 168 9.39 -4.73 3.86
CA VAL A 168 8.28 -5.55 3.34
C VAL A 168 8.58 -7.03 3.13
N PHE A 169 9.85 -7.41 2.91
CA PHE A 169 10.28 -8.80 2.77
C PHE A 169 10.73 -9.46 4.08
N GLU A 170 10.73 -8.74 5.20
CA GLU A 170 10.95 -9.28 6.53
C GLU A 170 9.65 -9.93 7.03
N LEU A 171 9.40 -11.12 6.54
CA LEU A 171 8.30 -11.96 7.05
C LEU A 171 8.80 -12.77 8.25
N PRO A 172 7.97 -12.95 9.29
CA PRO A 172 8.31 -13.78 10.44
C PRO A 172 8.52 -15.24 10.03
#